data_fdaa270e278aa549bdefe2b6d6b62e40
#
_entry.id   fdaa270e278aa549bdefe2b6d6b62e40
#
_cell.length_a   1.000
_cell.length_b   1.000
_cell.length_c   1.000
_cell.angle_alpha   90.00
_cell.angle_beta   90.00
_cell.angle_gamma   90.00
#
_symmetry.space_group_name_H-M   'P 1'
#
loop_
_entity.id
_entity.type
_entity.pdbx_description
1 polymer ?
#
loop_
_entity_poly.entity_id
_entity_poly.type
_entity_poly.pdbx_seq_one_letter_code
_entity_poly.pdbx_strand_id
1 'polypeptide(L)'
;MVKKIIHIADLHIRTIQMHDLYKTQFEQLLIELTVELSDVNYDESRIVIAGDIEHQKINISNEQLMLTSWFIKSLTELGKVIIIPGNHDFLENNTQRLDSISPVVDLLDNSNIRYYKDSGEYMDDNIQWIVYSLYQHNARPEFIKDESKLTVGLFHGPIMGLSTDLGYEFEDAYDQLNFVDLDLLLCGDIHKRQQFTLPNGGHAIMVGSLIQQNFGETVKHHGYGVYDVETNEYTYHDLPNEQPFLHFRINDIKDIENET
;
A
#
# COMPACT_ATOMS: atom_id res chain seq x y z
N MET A 1 19.23 5.51 -12.12
CA MET A 1 17.83 5.32 -12.62
C MET A 1 17.16 4.27 -11.77
N VAL A 2 15.89 4.48 -11.42
CA VAL A 2 15.08 3.50 -10.68
C VAL A 2 14.83 2.28 -11.57
N LYS A 3 15.01 1.09 -11.00
CA LYS A 3 14.83 -0.20 -11.68
C LYS A 3 13.72 -1.03 -11.06
N LYS A 4 13.57 -0.96 -9.73
CA LYS A 4 12.51 -1.70 -9.01
C LYS A 4 11.66 -0.79 -8.14
N ILE A 5 10.36 -1.02 -8.14
CA ILE A 5 9.39 -0.38 -7.25
C ILE A 5 8.68 -1.47 -6.44
N ILE A 6 8.87 -1.46 -5.14
CA ILE A 6 8.12 -2.27 -4.20
C ILE A 6 6.80 -1.54 -3.90
N HIS A 7 5.70 -2.27 -3.92
CA HIS A 7 4.37 -1.73 -3.65
C HIS A 7 3.71 -2.47 -2.49
N ILE A 8 3.42 -1.75 -1.42
CA ILE A 8 2.67 -2.22 -0.24
C ILE A 8 1.56 -1.23 0.08
N ALA A 9 0.48 -1.70 0.71
CA ALA A 9 -0.63 -0.87 1.16
C ALA A 9 -1.37 -1.55 2.31
N ASP A 10 -2.28 -0.84 2.94
CA ASP A 10 -3.31 -1.37 3.84
C ASP A 10 -2.69 -2.22 4.98
N LEU A 11 -1.73 -1.62 5.70
CA LEU A 11 -1.07 -2.26 6.84
C LEU A 11 -2.02 -2.35 8.03
N HIS A 12 -2.82 -1.31 8.24
CA HIS A 12 -3.80 -1.19 9.32
C HIS A 12 -3.24 -1.57 10.70
N ILE A 13 -2.10 -1.00 11.07
CA ILE A 13 -1.49 -1.23 12.38
C ILE A 13 -2.47 -0.78 13.45
N ARG A 14 -2.90 -1.72 14.32
CA ARG A 14 -3.89 -1.46 15.37
C ARG A 14 -3.24 -0.87 16.60
N THR A 15 -4.02 -0.15 17.41
CA THR A 15 -3.53 0.60 18.60
C THR A 15 -2.78 -0.29 19.60
N ILE A 16 -3.27 -1.49 19.89
CA ILE A 16 -2.66 -2.40 20.89
C ILE A 16 -2.67 -3.86 20.41
N GLN A 17 -3.65 -4.24 19.60
CA GLN A 17 -3.85 -5.64 19.21
C GLN A 17 -2.89 -6.05 18.10
N MET A 18 -2.51 -7.32 18.12
CA MET A 18 -1.75 -7.99 17.04
C MET A 18 -0.32 -7.43 16.82
N HIS A 19 0.26 -6.68 17.75
CA HIS A 19 1.58 -6.09 17.54
C HIS A 19 2.68 -7.13 17.32
N ASP A 20 2.63 -8.27 18.00
CA ASP A 20 3.58 -9.36 17.79
C ASP A 20 3.44 -9.95 16.37
N LEU A 21 2.20 -10.07 15.87
CA LEU A 21 1.94 -10.53 14.51
C LEU A 21 2.46 -9.52 13.49
N TYR A 22 2.14 -8.23 13.63
CA TYR A 22 2.69 -7.19 12.74
C TYR A 22 4.22 -7.22 12.75
N LYS A 23 4.82 -7.31 13.92
CA LYS A 23 6.28 -7.35 14.06
C LYS A 23 6.88 -8.52 13.28
N THR A 24 6.33 -9.72 13.45
CA THR A 24 6.77 -10.94 12.75
C THR A 24 6.60 -10.79 11.23
N GLN A 25 5.45 -10.30 10.78
CA GLN A 25 5.16 -10.12 9.36
C GLN A 25 6.06 -9.06 8.72
N PHE A 26 6.32 -7.96 9.42
CA PHE A 26 7.23 -6.92 8.93
C PHE A 26 8.69 -7.41 8.88
N GLU A 27 9.13 -8.18 9.86
CA GLU A 27 10.45 -8.82 9.82
C GLU A 27 10.58 -9.79 8.64
N GLN A 28 9.54 -10.59 8.38
CA GLN A 28 9.51 -11.49 7.22
C GLN A 28 9.56 -10.69 5.91
N LEU A 29 8.75 -9.64 5.78
CA LEU A 29 8.76 -8.75 4.62
C LEU A 29 10.16 -8.15 4.40
N LEU A 30 10.81 -7.63 5.43
CA LEU A 30 12.15 -7.04 5.33
C LEU A 30 13.20 -8.07 4.86
N ILE A 31 13.09 -9.33 5.29
CA ILE A 31 13.95 -10.42 4.80
C ILE A 31 13.71 -10.66 3.31
N GLU A 32 12.45 -10.77 2.88
CA GLU A 32 12.11 -11.01 1.48
C GLU A 32 12.55 -9.83 0.59
N LEU A 33 12.30 -8.58 1.03
CA LEU A 33 12.74 -7.39 0.30
C LEU A 33 14.27 -7.30 0.21
N THR A 34 15.01 -7.73 1.22
CA THR A 34 16.47 -7.81 1.17
C THR A 34 16.94 -8.74 0.05
N VAL A 35 16.25 -9.86 -0.16
CA VAL A 35 16.55 -10.80 -1.24
C VAL A 35 16.11 -10.21 -2.59
N GLU A 36 14.90 -9.68 -2.66
CA GLU A 36 14.31 -9.12 -3.88
C GLU A 36 15.12 -7.95 -4.45
N LEU A 37 15.69 -7.12 -3.58
CA LEU A 37 16.47 -5.93 -3.94
C LEU A 37 17.99 -6.20 -4.03
N SER A 38 18.43 -7.46 -3.87
CA SER A 38 19.87 -7.81 -3.83
C SER A 38 20.61 -7.58 -5.15
N ASP A 39 19.89 -7.52 -6.27
CA ASP A 39 20.40 -7.33 -7.63
C ASP A 39 20.40 -5.87 -8.09
N VAL A 40 19.88 -4.93 -7.29
CA VAL A 40 19.85 -3.50 -7.58
C VAL A 40 20.57 -2.70 -6.50
N ASN A 41 21.06 -1.51 -6.84
CA ASN A 41 21.65 -0.63 -5.85
C ASN A 41 20.56 0.13 -5.08
N TYR A 42 20.89 0.59 -3.89
CA TYR A 42 20.00 1.34 -3.02
C TYR A 42 19.24 2.48 -3.74
N ASP A 43 19.95 3.30 -4.54
CA ASP A 43 19.34 4.41 -5.27
C ASP A 43 18.48 3.97 -6.47
N GLU A 44 18.52 2.70 -6.84
CA GLU A 44 17.76 2.13 -7.96
C GLU A 44 16.43 1.52 -7.52
N SER A 45 16.13 1.52 -6.20
CA SER A 45 14.88 1.02 -5.64
C SER A 45 13.99 2.11 -5.07
N ARG A 46 12.67 1.90 -5.14
CA ARG A 46 11.65 2.68 -4.43
C ARG A 46 10.71 1.73 -3.70
N ILE A 47 10.31 2.12 -2.48
CA ILE A 47 9.35 1.37 -1.69
C ILE A 47 8.14 2.28 -1.48
N VAL A 48 7.03 1.95 -2.12
CA VAL A 48 5.79 2.72 -2.06
C VAL A 48 4.86 2.11 -1.03
N ILE A 49 4.38 2.93 -0.09
CA ILE A 49 3.28 2.61 0.82
C ILE A 49 2.06 3.41 0.35
N ALA A 50 1.11 2.72 -0.27
CA ALA A 50 -0.05 3.34 -0.88
C ALA A 50 -1.23 3.51 0.10
N GLY A 51 -0.95 4.09 1.28
CA GLY A 51 -1.94 4.47 2.30
C GLY A 51 -2.31 3.39 3.29
N ASP A 52 -3.14 3.78 4.26
CA ASP A 52 -3.70 2.98 5.36
C ASP A 52 -2.63 2.25 6.18
N ILE A 53 -1.66 3.02 6.65
CA ILE A 53 -0.63 2.52 7.56
C ILE A 53 -1.23 2.27 8.94
N GLU A 54 -2.00 3.23 9.45
CA GLU A 54 -2.65 3.13 10.75
C GLU A 54 -4.11 2.67 10.61
N HIS A 55 -4.66 2.05 11.66
CA HIS A 55 -6.05 1.56 11.61
C HIS A 55 -7.07 2.55 12.18
N GLN A 56 -6.69 3.37 13.15
CA GLN A 56 -7.61 4.18 13.95
C GLN A 56 -7.42 5.70 13.79
N LYS A 57 -7.09 6.12 12.59
CA LYS A 57 -6.89 7.54 12.23
C LYS A 57 -5.88 8.20 13.18
N ILE A 58 -6.28 9.22 13.91
CA ILE A 58 -5.40 9.99 14.81
C ILE A 58 -5.32 9.43 16.25
N ASN A 59 -5.99 8.31 16.54
CA ASN A 59 -5.96 7.69 17.86
C ASN A 59 -4.87 6.62 17.92
N ILE A 60 -3.65 7.02 18.22
CA ILE A 60 -2.44 6.20 18.19
C ILE A 60 -1.94 5.92 19.61
N SER A 61 -1.52 4.68 19.90
CA SER A 61 -0.80 4.35 21.13
C SER A 61 0.71 4.56 20.96
N ASN A 62 1.43 4.60 22.08
CA ASN A 62 2.89 4.69 22.05
C ASN A 62 3.53 3.46 21.39
N GLU A 63 2.98 2.28 21.66
CA GLU A 63 3.44 1.01 21.08
C GLU A 63 3.26 0.99 19.56
N GLN A 64 2.10 1.45 19.09
CA GLN A 64 1.79 1.60 17.67
C GLN A 64 2.77 2.57 17.00
N LEU A 65 2.96 3.76 17.59
CA LEU A 65 3.92 4.76 17.09
C LEU A 65 5.35 4.18 16.97
N MET A 66 5.78 3.43 17.97
CA MET A 66 7.11 2.79 17.96
C MET A 66 7.22 1.73 16.88
N LEU A 67 6.19 0.90 16.69
CA LEU A 67 6.17 -0.14 15.67
C LEU A 67 6.20 0.45 14.27
N THR A 68 5.34 1.44 14.00
CA THR A 68 5.27 2.16 12.72
C THR A 68 6.60 2.85 12.41
N SER A 69 7.17 3.56 13.40
CA SER A 69 8.45 4.26 13.23
C SER A 69 9.59 3.28 12.95
N TRP A 70 9.64 2.15 13.67
CA TRP A 70 10.63 1.10 13.46
C TRP A 70 10.49 0.51 12.05
N PHE A 71 9.27 0.20 11.62
CA PHE A 71 9.03 -0.40 10.32
C PHE A 71 9.43 0.53 9.16
N ILE A 72 8.95 1.79 9.17
CA ILE A 72 9.30 2.76 8.12
C ILE A 72 10.81 3.01 8.09
N LYS A 73 11.44 3.14 9.27
CA LYS A 73 12.90 3.28 9.35
C LYS A 73 13.63 2.08 8.74
N SER A 74 13.17 0.86 9.03
CA SER A 74 13.80 -0.36 8.49
C SER A 74 13.67 -0.44 6.96
N LEU A 75 12.54 -0.01 6.39
CA LEU A 75 12.38 0.10 4.95
C LEU A 75 13.38 1.08 4.32
N THR A 76 13.73 2.17 5.02
CA THR A 76 14.74 3.13 4.49
C THR A 76 16.16 2.59 4.44
N GLU A 77 16.43 1.44 5.02
CA GLU A 77 17.71 0.74 4.88
C GLU A 77 17.80 -0.06 3.57
N LEU A 78 16.65 -0.35 2.95
CA LEU A 78 16.54 -1.12 1.71
C LEU A 78 16.34 -0.25 0.46
N GLY A 79 15.75 0.93 0.60
CA GLY A 79 15.49 1.84 -0.51
C GLY A 79 14.86 3.16 -0.07
N LYS A 80 14.60 4.06 -1.03
CA LYS A 80 13.86 5.30 -0.74
C LYS A 80 12.38 5.00 -0.58
N VAL A 81 11.80 5.44 0.53
CA VAL A 81 10.39 5.19 0.89
C VAL A 81 9.51 6.35 0.44
N ILE A 82 8.43 6.01 -0.26
CA ILE A 82 7.40 6.95 -0.71
C ILE A 82 6.10 6.56 -0.02
N ILE A 83 5.45 7.51 0.61
CA ILE A 83 4.20 7.29 1.35
C ILE A 83 3.15 8.24 0.81
N ILE A 84 1.93 7.77 0.59
CA ILE A 84 0.73 8.59 0.44
C ILE A 84 -0.24 8.29 1.58
N PRO A 85 -1.12 9.23 1.99
CA PRO A 85 -2.11 8.98 3.03
C PRO A 85 -3.23 8.06 2.53
N GLY A 86 -3.71 7.16 3.41
CA GLY A 86 -4.98 6.48 3.26
C GLY A 86 -6.07 7.11 4.13
N ASN A 87 -7.32 6.66 3.99
CA ASN A 87 -8.47 7.21 4.72
C ASN A 87 -8.45 6.84 6.21
N HIS A 88 -7.63 5.88 6.63
CA HIS A 88 -7.37 5.53 8.03
C HIS A 88 -6.19 6.29 8.65
N ASP A 89 -5.46 7.09 7.89
CA ASP A 89 -4.30 7.82 8.40
C ASP A 89 -4.65 9.24 8.88
N PHE A 90 -5.83 9.79 8.55
CA PHE A 90 -6.23 11.15 8.93
C PHE A 90 -7.76 11.30 9.12
N LEU A 91 -8.18 12.48 9.59
CA LEU A 91 -9.61 12.82 9.72
C LEU A 91 -10.08 13.58 8.47
N GLU A 92 -10.82 12.92 7.60
CA GLU A 92 -11.37 13.48 6.36
C GLU A 92 -12.26 14.71 6.59
N ASN A 93 -13.00 14.74 7.69
CA ASN A 93 -13.86 15.87 8.07
C ASN A 93 -13.11 16.97 8.83
N ASN A 94 -11.80 16.83 9.09
CA ASN A 94 -10.98 17.83 9.74
C ASN A 94 -9.50 17.71 9.31
N THR A 95 -9.23 18.02 8.06
CA THR A 95 -7.90 17.93 7.43
C THR A 95 -6.87 18.92 8.02
N GLN A 96 -7.29 19.84 8.89
CA GLN A 96 -6.37 20.73 9.63
C GLN A 96 -5.75 20.04 10.85
N ARG A 97 -6.33 18.94 11.33
CA ARG A 97 -5.71 18.12 12.35
C ARG A 97 -4.53 17.38 11.74
N LEU A 98 -3.47 17.27 12.53
CA LEU A 98 -2.32 16.46 12.15
C LEU A 98 -2.77 14.99 11.95
N ASP A 99 -2.35 14.40 10.85
CA ASP A 99 -2.55 12.96 10.58
C ASP A 99 -1.63 12.10 11.43
N SER A 100 -1.79 10.79 11.34
CA SER A 100 -1.01 9.83 12.12
C SER A 100 0.42 9.64 11.62
N ILE A 101 0.67 9.92 10.34
CA ILE A 101 1.95 9.65 9.67
C ILE A 101 2.92 10.83 9.76
N SER A 102 2.42 12.07 9.69
CA SER A 102 3.27 13.27 9.79
C SER A 102 4.20 13.26 11.00
N PRO A 103 3.75 12.93 12.25
CA PRO A 103 4.65 12.86 13.40
C PRO A 103 5.75 11.81 13.26
N VAL A 104 5.45 10.67 12.65
CA VAL A 104 6.42 9.59 12.40
C VAL A 104 7.50 10.08 11.45
N VAL A 105 7.10 10.66 10.32
CA VAL A 105 8.03 11.15 9.30
C VAL A 105 8.89 12.29 9.83
N ASP A 106 8.28 13.24 10.54
CA ASP A 106 8.99 14.39 11.13
C ASP A 106 10.00 13.96 12.20
N LEU A 107 9.64 12.98 13.06
CA LEU A 107 10.53 12.49 14.11
C LEU A 107 11.66 11.61 13.59
N LEU A 108 11.43 10.87 12.50
CA LEU A 108 12.49 10.08 11.86
C LEU A 108 13.53 10.97 11.18
N ASP A 109 13.15 12.16 10.74
CA ASP A 109 14.01 13.17 10.09
C ASP A 109 14.95 12.54 9.03
N ASN A 110 14.40 11.66 8.21
CA ASN A 110 15.16 10.89 7.23
C ASN A 110 14.87 11.36 5.80
N SER A 111 15.88 11.89 5.13
CA SER A 111 15.76 12.41 3.76
C SER A 111 15.40 11.35 2.71
N ASN A 112 15.48 10.06 3.05
CA ASN A 112 15.06 8.95 2.19
C ASN A 112 13.57 8.64 2.31
N ILE A 113 12.81 9.36 3.16
CA ILE A 113 11.35 9.28 3.24
C ILE A 113 10.76 10.47 2.49
N ARG A 114 9.80 10.16 1.60
CA ARG A 114 8.97 11.13 0.90
C ARG A 114 7.52 10.88 1.27
N TYR A 115 6.93 11.75 2.06
CA TYR A 115 5.51 11.72 2.37
C TYR A 115 4.78 12.70 1.44
N TYR A 116 4.16 12.17 0.38
CA TYR A 116 3.39 12.95 -0.58
C TYR A 116 1.95 13.11 -0.08
N LYS A 117 1.78 14.09 0.76
CA LYS A 117 0.51 14.40 1.42
C LYS A 117 -0.48 15.11 0.50
N ASP A 118 0.02 15.93 -0.42
CA ASP A 118 -0.80 16.71 -1.34
C ASP A 118 -0.83 16.08 -2.73
N SER A 119 -1.96 16.30 -3.44
CA SER A 119 -2.05 15.97 -4.87
C SER A 119 -1.06 16.81 -5.66
N GLY A 120 -0.44 16.21 -6.66
CA GLY A 120 0.54 16.92 -7.48
C GLY A 120 1.44 16.01 -8.27
N GLU A 121 2.37 16.65 -8.95
CA GLU A 121 3.44 16.04 -9.72
C GLU A 121 4.75 16.13 -8.94
N TYR A 122 5.45 15.00 -8.81
CA TYR A 122 6.73 14.92 -8.11
C TYR A 122 7.75 14.17 -8.98
N MET A 123 8.87 14.84 -9.26
CA MET A 123 9.94 14.25 -10.08
C MET A 123 10.94 13.49 -9.22
N ASP A 124 11.28 12.28 -9.66
CA ASP A 124 12.25 11.42 -8.99
C ASP A 124 13.01 10.55 -9.99
N ASP A 125 14.19 11.01 -10.39
CA ASP A 125 15.06 10.38 -11.40
C ASP A 125 14.31 10.12 -12.73
N ASN A 126 14.13 8.86 -13.13
CA ASN A 126 13.40 8.46 -14.34
C ASN A 126 11.90 8.21 -14.09
N ILE A 127 11.38 8.65 -12.94
CA ILE A 127 9.96 8.50 -12.61
C ILE A 127 9.32 9.88 -12.43
N GLN A 128 8.13 10.02 -12.99
CA GLN A 128 7.19 11.12 -12.78
C GLN A 128 6.03 10.58 -11.92
N TRP A 129 6.03 10.91 -10.63
CA TRP A 129 4.97 10.51 -9.71
C TRP A 129 3.80 11.48 -9.83
N ILE A 130 2.61 10.94 -10.02
CA ILE A 130 1.34 11.69 -10.05
C ILE A 130 0.51 11.24 -8.86
N VAL A 131 0.40 12.10 -7.85
CA VAL A 131 -0.27 11.76 -6.58
C VAL A 131 -1.70 12.28 -6.59
N TYR A 132 -2.64 11.39 -6.36
CA TYR A 132 -4.07 11.67 -6.16
C TYR A 132 -4.34 11.56 -4.65
N SER A 133 -4.19 12.66 -3.92
CA SER A 133 -4.30 12.62 -2.47
C SER A 133 -5.74 12.76 -1.99
N LEU A 134 -6.09 11.98 -0.98
CA LEU A 134 -7.35 12.08 -0.24
C LEU A 134 -7.56 13.46 0.41
N TYR A 135 -6.50 14.20 0.74
CA TYR A 135 -6.58 15.56 1.26
C TYR A 135 -7.24 16.54 0.27
N GLN A 136 -7.17 16.26 -1.00
CA GLN A 136 -7.86 16.98 -2.07
C GLN A 136 -8.93 16.11 -2.72
N HIS A 137 -9.54 15.17 -1.97
CA HIS A 137 -10.58 14.26 -2.45
C HIS A 137 -10.17 13.50 -3.72
N ASN A 138 -8.93 13.05 -3.77
CA ASN A 138 -8.34 12.36 -4.92
C ASN A 138 -8.51 13.11 -6.25
N ALA A 139 -8.58 14.43 -6.19
CA ALA A 139 -8.68 15.25 -7.39
C ALA A 139 -7.48 14.96 -8.32
N ARG A 140 -7.77 14.76 -9.60
CA ARG A 140 -6.73 14.58 -10.60
C ARG A 140 -5.85 15.85 -10.65
N PRO A 141 -4.52 15.72 -10.41
CA PRO A 141 -3.62 16.86 -10.55
C PRO A 141 -3.44 17.22 -12.03
N GLU A 142 -3.19 18.48 -12.30
CA GLU A 142 -2.72 18.92 -13.62
C GLU A 142 -1.23 18.54 -13.76
N PHE A 143 -0.89 17.85 -14.83
CA PHE A 143 0.49 17.50 -15.17
C PHE A 143 0.66 17.39 -16.68
N ILE A 144 1.88 17.50 -17.15
CA ILE A 144 2.26 17.21 -18.53
C ILE A 144 3.14 15.97 -18.51
N LYS A 145 2.71 14.93 -19.20
CA LYS A 145 3.47 13.68 -19.29
C LYS A 145 4.86 13.93 -19.89
N ASP A 146 5.89 13.51 -19.17
CA ASP A 146 7.25 13.48 -19.65
C ASP A 146 7.54 12.13 -20.33
N GLU A 147 7.49 12.10 -21.65
CA GLU A 147 7.68 10.87 -22.45
C GLU A 147 9.06 10.21 -22.25
N SER A 148 10.00 10.89 -21.59
CA SER A 148 11.32 10.33 -21.24
C SER A 148 11.32 9.59 -19.88
N LYS A 149 10.20 9.60 -19.15
CA LYS A 149 10.05 9.05 -17.81
C LYS A 149 8.89 8.06 -17.74
N LEU A 150 8.97 7.15 -16.78
CA LEU A 150 7.84 6.34 -16.38
C LEU A 150 6.86 7.20 -15.55
N THR A 151 5.63 7.39 -16.02
CA THR A 151 4.59 8.15 -15.33
C THR A 151 3.79 7.22 -14.42
N VAL A 152 4.00 7.34 -13.10
CA VAL A 152 3.39 6.48 -12.09
C VAL A 152 2.38 7.25 -11.25
N GLY A 153 1.12 6.83 -11.31
CA GLY A 153 0.08 7.31 -10.42
C GLY A 153 0.14 6.65 -9.04
N LEU A 154 -0.07 7.43 -7.99
CA LEU A 154 -0.27 6.94 -6.62
C LEU A 154 -1.66 7.32 -6.16
N PHE A 155 -2.45 6.33 -5.75
CA PHE A 155 -3.86 6.51 -5.43
C PHE A 155 -4.27 5.61 -4.25
N HIS A 156 -5.13 6.14 -3.38
CA HIS A 156 -5.78 5.35 -2.33
C HIS A 156 -7.28 5.58 -2.40
N GLY A 157 -8.03 4.55 -2.73
CA GLY A 157 -9.49 4.63 -2.87
C GLY A 157 -10.07 3.58 -3.82
N PRO A 158 -11.41 3.44 -3.85
CA PRO A 158 -12.09 2.48 -4.70
C PRO A 158 -12.12 2.95 -6.16
N ILE A 159 -11.96 2.02 -7.09
CA ILE A 159 -12.03 2.26 -8.53
C ILE A 159 -13.19 1.43 -9.12
N MET A 160 -13.97 2.01 -10.03
CA MET A 160 -15.10 1.33 -10.70
C MET A 160 -14.67 0.02 -11.35
N GLY A 161 -15.46 -1.03 -11.10
CA GLY A 161 -15.21 -2.38 -11.60
C GLY A 161 -14.32 -3.25 -10.72
N LEU A 162 -13.81 -2.70 -9.58
CA LEU A 162 -13.12 -3.49 -8.57
C LEU A 162 -14.08 -3.90 -7.44
N SER A 163 -13.76 -5.00 -6.77
CA SER A 163 -14.60 -5.56 -5.72
C SER A 163 -13.78 -6.06 -4.53
N THR A 164 -14.42 -6.15 -3.37
CA THR A 164 -13.87 -6.85 -2.20
C THR A 164 -13.87 -8.36 -2.40
N ASP A 165 -13.25 -9.13 -1.50
CA ASP A 165 -13.29 -10.61 -1.50
C ASP A 165 -14.73 -11.15 -1.37
N LEU A 166 -15.62 -10.42 -0.69
CA LEU A 166 -17.04 -10.77 -0.58
C LEU A 166 -17.87 -10.41 -1.82
N GLY A 167 -17.25 -9.82 -2.86
CA GLY A 167 -17.90 -9.43 -4.11
C GLY A 167 -18.67 -8.11 -4.02
N TYR A 168 -18.43 -7.30 -2.98
CA TYR A 168 -19.01 -5.96 -2.90
C TYR A 168 -18.29 -5.01 -3.86
N GLU A 169 -19.05 -4.31 -4.70
CA GLU A 169 -18.58 -3.23 -5.57
C GLU A 169 -19.00 -1.89 -4.96
N PHE A 170 -18.13 -0.88 -5.05
CA PHE A 170 -18.35 0.42 -4.44
C PHE A 170 -19.21 1.32 -5.33
N GLU A 171 -20.26 1.92 -4.77
CA GLU A 171 -21.15 2.85 -5.47
C GLU A 171 -20.45 4.19 -5.79
N ASP A 172 -19.64 4.68 -4.86
CA ASP A 172 -18.90 5.95 -4.96
C ASP A 172 -17.43 5.73 -5.40
N ALA A 173 -17.22 4.83 -6.37
CA ALA A 173 -15.89 4.53 -6.89
C ALA A 173 -15.44 5.53 -7.96
N TYR A 174 -14.13 5.72 -8.08
CA TYR A 174 -13.52 6.61 -9.06
C TYR A 174 -13.55 5.98 -10.46
N ASP A 175 -13.91 6.80 -11.47
CA ASP A 175 -13.88 6.37 -12.86
C ASP A 175 -12.43 6.17 -13.32
N GLN A 176 -12.17 5.08 -14.06
CA GLN A 176 -10.87 4.78 -14.65
C GLN A 176 -10.35 5.90 -15.58
N LEU A 177 -11.26 6.71 -16.14
CA LEU A 177 -10.91 7.88 -16.96
C LEU A 177 -10.17 8.99 -16.19
N ASN A 178 -10.20 8.97 -14.86
CA ASN A 178 -9.39 9.88 -14.05
C ASN A 178 -7.89 9.59 -14.12
N PHE A 179 -7.51 8.39 -14.55
CA PHE A 179 -6.13 7.88 -14.53
C PHE A 179 -5.51 7.76 -15.94
N VAL A 180 -6.07 8.46 -16.93
CA VAL A 180 -5.46 8.53 -18.26
C VAL A 180 -4.09 9.21 -18.22
N ASP A 181 -3.24 8.90 -19.19
CA ASP A 181 -1.85 9.38 -19.33
C ASP A 181 -0.85 8.79 -18.31
N LEU A 182 -1.26 7.81 -17.50
CA LEU A 182 -0.35 7.04 -16.64
C LEU A 182 0.15 5.78 -17.35
N ASP A 183 1.41 5.42 -17.12
CA ASP A 183 1.96 4.12 -17.54
C ASP A 183 1.65 3.04 -16.50
N LEU A 184 1.68 3.43 -15.22
CA LEU A 184 1.41 2.57 -14.07
C LEU A 184 0.58 3.33 -13.04
N LEU A 185 -0.40 2.67 -12.40
CA LEU A 185 -1.14 3.18 -11.27
C LEU A 185 -1.02 2.19 -10.11
N LEU A 186 -0.44 2.64 -8.99
CA LEU A 186 -0.28 1.87 -7.76
C LEU A 186 -1.33 2.30 -6.74
N CYS A 187 -2.18 1.35 -6.32
CA CYS A 187 -3.37 1.63 -5.50
C CYS A 187 -3.38 0.87 -4.17
N GLY A 188 -3.96 1.51 -3.13
CA GLY A 188 -4.44 0.90 -1.89
C GLY A 188 -5.95 1.09 -1.70
N ASP A 189 -6.50 0.71 -0.52
CA ASP A 189 -7.89 0.77 -0.05
C ASP A 189 -8.67 -0.53 -0.21
N ILE A 190 -8.58 -1.22 -1.34
CA ILE A 190 -9.26 -2.51 -1.52
C ILE A 190 -8.29 -3.63 -1.18
N HIS A 191 -8.58 -4.38 -0.12
CA HIS A 191 -7.69 -5.42 0.42
C HIS A 191 -7.52 -6.64 -0.49
N LYS A 192 -8.36 -6.78 -1.52
CA LYS A 192 -8.26 -7.83 -2.52
C LYS A 192 -7.32 -7.42 -3.65
N ARG A 193 -6.35 -8.27 -3.98
CA ARG A 193 -5.47 -8.09 -5.14
C ARG A 193 -6.24 -8.11 -6.44
N GLN A 194 -6.07 -7.08 -7.25
CA GLN A 194 -6.68 -6.95 -8.56
C GLN A 194 -5.78 -6.12 -9.47
N GLN A 195 -5.90 -6.36 -10.76
CA GLN A 195 -5.23 -5.54 -11.78
C GLN A 195 -6.15 -5.35 -12.97
N PHE A 196 -6.01 -4.24 -13.62
CA PHE A 196 -6.73 -3.93 -14.86
C PHE A 196 -5.86 -3.05 -15.77
N THR A 197 -6.29 -2.93 -17.03
CA THR A 197 -5.62 -2.06 -18.00
C THR A 197 -6.33 -0.70 -18.03
N LEU A 198 -5.57 0.36 -17.87
CA LEU A 198 -6.08 1.74 -18.01
C LEU A 198 -6.54 2.02 -19.44
N PRO A 199 -7.45 2.99 -19.66
CA PRO A 199 -7.95 3.32 -21.00
C PRO A 199 -6.88 3.67 -22.05
N ASN A 200 -5.73 4.17 -21.60
CA ASN A 200 -4.57 4.47 -22.44
C ASN A 200 -3.58 3.29 -22.62
N GLY A 201 -3.88 2.12 -22.07
CA GLY A 201 -3.05 0.92 -22.13
C GLY A 201 -2.07 0.74 -20.97
N GLY A 202 -2.00 1.69 -20.03
CA GLY A 202 -1.19 1.54 -18.81
C GLY A 202 -1.74 0.48 -17.85
N HIS A 203 -0.94 0.10 -16.85
CA HIS A 203 -1.31 -0.90 -15.86
C HIS A 203 -1.84 -0.24 -14.58
N ALA A 204 -2.93 -0.75 -14.03
CA ALA A 204 -3.43 -0.36 -12.71
C ALA A 204 -3.44 -1.56 -11.77
N ILE A 205 -2.87 -1.39 -10.59
CA ILE A 205 -2.60 -2.45 -9.64
C ILE A 205 -3.16 -2.09 -8.27
N MET A 206 -4.12 -2.87 -7.80
CA MET A 206 -4.53 -2.93 -6.41
C MET A 206 -3.73 -4.03 -5.73
N VAL A 207 -2.78 -3.66 -4.87
CA VAL A 207 -1.88 -4.64 -4.26
C VAL A 207 -2.56 -5.50 -3.20
N GLY A 208 -3.65 -5.01 -2.62
CA GLY A 208 -4.34 -5.62 -1.50
C GLY A 208 -3.66 -5.33 -0.16
N SER A 209 -4.24 -5.81 0.93
CA SER A 209 -3.66 -5.64 2.26
C SER A 209 -2.38 -6.46 2.43
N LEU A 210 -1.43 -5.91 3.20
CA LEU A 210 -0.16 -6.59 3.49
C LEU A 210 -0.37 -7.89 4.27
N ILE A 211 -1.33 -7.88 5.20
CA ILE A 211 -1.75 -9.04 6.00
C ILE A 211 -3.27 -9.13 6.02
N GLN A 212 -3.83 -10.30 6.28
CA GLN A 212 -5.27 -10.48 6.46
C GLN A 212 -5.77 -9.65 7.64
N GLN A 213 -6.76 -8.78 7.42
CA GLN A 213 -7.24 -7.83 8.42
C GLN A 213 -8.47 -8.33 9.18
N ASN A 214 -9.30 -9.17 8.56
CA ASN A 214 -10.56 -9.61 9.14
C ASN A 214 -11.09 -10.90 8.48
N PHE A 215 -12.18 -11.43 9.01
CA PHE A 215 -12.87 -12.63 8.52
C PHE A 215 -13.51 -12.48 7.13
N GLY A 216 -13.68 -11.28 6.61
CA GLY A 216 -14.26 -11.03 5.29
C GLY A 216 -13.24 -11.15 4.16
N GLU A 217 -11.98 -11.31 4.48
CA GLU A 217 -10.89 -11.43 3.52
C GLU A 217 -10.48 -12.89 3.33
N THR A 218 -9.97 -13.22 2.15
CA THR A 218 -9.35 -14.53 1.90
C THR A 218 -8.14 -14.75 2.81
N VAL A 219 -7.83 -16.01 3.13
CA VAL A 219 -6.65 -16.35 3.96
C VAL A 219 -5.34 -16.15 3.19
N LYS A 220 -5.42 -16.18 1.87
CA LYS A 220 -4.26 -16.12 0.95
C LYS A 220 -4.26 -14.79 0.19
N HIS A 221 -3.14 -14.54 -0.49
CA HIS A 221 -2.96 -13.39 -1.37
C HIS A 221 -2.81 -12.05 -0.62
N HIS A 222 -2.20 -12.11 0.56
CA HIS A 222 -1.70 -10.95 1.30
C HIS A 222 -0.19 -10.85 1.15
N GLY A 223 0.33 -9.62 1.09
CA GLY A 223 1.76 -9.39 0.94
C GLY A 223 2.05 -8.12 0.12
N TYR A 224 2.96 -8.19 -0.82
CA TYR A 224 3.45 -7.03 -1.54
C TYR A 224 3.54 -7.29 -3.05
N GLY A 225 3.83 -6.24 -3.80
CA GLY A 225 4.10 -6.31 -5.22
C GLY A 225 5.48 -5.76 -5.57
N VAL A 226 6.01 -6.22 -6.68
CA VAL A 226 7.25 -5.75 -7.27
C VAL A 226 7.00 -5.36 -8.72
N TYR A 227 7.31 -4.13 -9.07
CA TYR A 227 7.33 -3.68 -10.45
C TYR A 227 8.76 -3.51 -10.92
N ASP A 228 9.12 -4.24 -11.96
CA ASP A 228 10.39 -4.11 -12.66
C ASP A 228 10.25 -3.07 -13.78
N VAL A 229 11.02 -1.98 -13.66
CA VAL A 229 10.92 -0.84 -14.58
C VAL A 229 11.52 -1.16 -15.94
N GLU A 230 12.51 -2.06 -16.01
CA GLU A 230 13.18 -2.43 -17.27
C GLU A 230 12.31 -3.37 -18.11
N THR A 231 11.64 -4.34 -17.47
CA THR A 231 10.78 -5.33 -18.16
C THR A 231 9.34 -4.89 -18.28
N ASN A 232 8.92 -3.86 -17.51
CA ASN A 232 7.54 -3.41 -17.39
C ASN A 232 6.60 -4.51 -16.86
N GLU A 233 7.11 -5.37 -15.97
CA GLU A 233 6.38 -6.48 -15.38
C GLU A 233 6.05 -6.19 -13.91
N TYR A 234 4.85 -6.60 -13.48
CA TYR A 234 4.42 -6.55 -12.09
C TYR A 234 4.17 -7.95 -11.56
N THR A 235 4.79 -8.27 -10.43
CA THR A 235 4.62 -9.55 -9.76
C THR A 235 4.08 -9.37 -8.33
N TYR A 236 3.17 -10.28 -7.92
CA TYR A 236 2.69 -10.33 -6.54
C TYR A 236 3.47 -11.37 -5.75
N HIS A 237 3.80 -11.05 -4.50
CA HIS A 237 4.46 -11.93 -3.55
C HIS A 237 3.57 -12.09 -2.31
N ASP A 238 3.32 -13.34 -1.91
CA ASP A 238 2.51 -13.66 -0.73
C ASP A 238 3.41 -13.73 0.50
N LEU A 239 3.01 -13.09 1.59
CA LEU A 239 3.59 -13.32 2.91
C LEU A 239 2.91 -14.51 3.60
N PRO A 240 3.64 -15.31 4.40
CA PRO A 240 3.04 -16.38 5.18
C PRO A 240 1.98 -15.84 6.15
N ASN A 241 0.80 -16.43 6.18
CA ASN A 241 -0.25 -16.09 7.16
C ASN A 241 -0.27 -17.14 8.27
N GLU A 242 0.52 -16.91 9.32
CA GLU A 242 0.66 -17.87 10.44
C GLU A 242 -0.50 -17.84 11.44
N GLN A 243 -1.30 -16.77 11.44
CA GLN A 243 -2.45 -16.58 12.33
C GLN A 243 -3.70 -16.15 11.53
N PRO A 244 -4.22 -17.03 10.64
CA PRO A 244 -5.31 -16.65 9.77
C PRO A 244 -6.63 -16.48 10.51
N PHE A 245 -7.45 -15.52 10.04
CA PHE A 245 -8.85 -15.44 10.39
C PHE A 245 -9.61 -16.53 9.61
N LEU A 246 -10.07 -17.59 10.31
CA LEU A 246 -10.70 -18.74 9.68
C LEU A 246 -12.19 -18.80 10.00
N HIS A 247 -13.01 -19.10 8.98
CA HIS A 247 -14.42 -19.47 9.15
C HIS A 247 -14.59 -20.97 9.14
N PHE A 248 -15.06 -21.54 10.23
CA PHE A 248 -15.46 -22.93 10.31
C PHE A 248 -16.98 -23.04 10.27
N ARG A 249 -17.53 -23.81 9.34
CA ARG A 249 -18.95 -24.19 9.34
C ARG A 249 -19.09 -25.58 9.89
N ILE A 250 -19.65 -25.70 11.10
CA ILE A 250 -19.93 -26.99 11.76
C ILE A 250 -21.38 -27.33 11.45
N ASN A 251 -21.63 -28.37 10.65
CA ASN A 251 -22.96 -28.87 10.31
C ASN A 251 -23.34 -30.12 11.13
N ASP A 252 -22.35 -30.90 11.58
CA ASP A 252 -22.51 -32.10 12.45
C ASP A 252 -21.39 -32.11 13.49
N ILE A 253 -21.63 -32.77 14.62
CA ILE A 253 -20.62 -32.95 15.68
C ILE A 253 -19.37 -33.72 15.19
N LYS A 254 -19.53 -34.56 14.16
CA LYS A 254 -18.45 -35.29 13.50
C LYS A 254 -17.48 -34.41 12.76
N ASP A 255 -17.88 -33.18 12.39
CA ASP A 255 -17.00 -32.23 11.73
C ASP A 255 -15.88 -31.75 12.66
N ILE A 256 -16.14 -31.82 14.00
CA ILE A 256 -15.13 -31.45 15.04
C ILE A 256 -14.11 -32.57 15.27
N GLU A 257 -14.47 -33.85 15.04
CA GLU A 257 -13.62 -35.02 15.33
C GLU A 257 -12.59 -35.28 14.22
N ASN A 258 -12.74 -34.69 13.03
CA ASN A 258 -11.87 -34.93 11.88
C ASN A 258 -10.76 -33.87 11.70
N GLU A 259 -10.66 -32.88 12.57
CA GLU A 259 -9.67 -31.78 12.48
C GLU A 259 -8.64 -31.79 13.62
N THR A 260 -8.41 -32.95 14.25
CA THR A 260 -7.34 -33.13 15.24
C THR A 260 -6.14 -33.89 14.67
#